data_28e34c8271ff59cd8f0099a9fd3b0966
#
_entry.id   28e34c8271ff59cd8f0099a9fd3b0966
#
_cell.length_a   1.000
_cell.length_b   1.000
_cell.length_c   1.000
_cell.angle_alpha   90.00
_cell.angle_beta   90.00
_cell.angle_gamma   90.00
#
_symmetry.space_group_name_H-M   'P 1'
#
loop_
_entity.id
_entity.type
_entity.pdbx_description
1 polymer ?
#
loop_
_entity_poly.entity_id
_entity_poly.type
_entity_poly.pdbx_seq_one_letter_code
_entity_poly.pdbx_strand_id
1 'polypeptide(L)'
;MLGLTAASIAMLVPRVARATGVTVLKAARLFDGRSMRTPGLLVVAGDRIVSMHEGDAGSAANIVDLGDATIMPGLIDCHTHIADFVVPSRYIVMMFPQYRTADNVPEATIYSVRNAQLMLRNGFTTIRDVGGGAGIDLAIRNAINGGAIVGPRVLAAGQALSITGGHGDSNDVPGWVDEDPSVKAGAIAYGPYGFRELVREHVKLHVDVIKILATGGVLSYGDVWDIPQFNLDEVQAVVDESTKFQRKVAAHAHGDPGIAIAVEGGVHSVEHGTGVSEKTLQNMQQRGTSLVPTIWALDSILQPGNPNHIPAGSVQKAEYAAQLRNQGMHRAIASSVTIAYGTDAGVFPHAQNNKDFALLVGLGMRPIDVLRSATSNAAQMIGTTDRGLLEPGKLADVAVFNGDPTRDMALMERQPAMVLIGGQKIEIGRLPA
;
A
#
# COMPACT_ATOMS: atom_id res chain seq x y z
N MET A 1 -53.62 -7.30 21.97
CA MET A 1 -52.89 -6.26 21.23
C MET A 1 -51.92 -5.61 22.21
N LEU A 2 -50.67 -6.03 22.20
CA LEU A 2 -49.57 -5.39 22.93
C LEU A 2 -48.66 -4.73 21.91
N GLY A 3 -48.70 -3.41 21.91
CA GLY A 3 -47.81 -2.59 21.05
C GLY A 3 -46.38 -2.59 21.57
N LEU A 4 -45.46 -3.18 20.84
CA LEU A 4 -44.03 -3.04 21.04
C LEU A 4 -43.59 -1.75 20.36
N THR A 5 -43.27 -0.72 21.14
CA THR A 5 -42.59 0.47 20.68
C THR A 5 -41.11 0.12 20.47
N ALA A 6 -40.65 0.18 19.22
CA ALA A 6 -39.24 0.09 18.89
C ALA A 6 -38.49 1.32 19.42
N ALA A 7 -37.77 1.15 20.52
CA ALA A 7 -36.82 2.13 21.00
C ALA A 7 -35.57 2.11 20.08
N SER A 8 -35.41 3.15 19.29
CA SER A 8 -34.18 3.38 18.50
C SER A 8 -33.01 3.61 19.47
N ILE A 9 -32.13 2.61 19.62
CA ILE A 9 -30.86 2.78 20.29
C ILE A 9 -29.96 3.59 19.31
N ALA A 10 -29.91 4.89 19.50
CA ALA A 10 -28.89 5.73 18.89
C ALA A 10 -27.56 5.35 19.53
N MET A 11 -26.75 4.54 18.84
CA MET A 11 -25.35 4.37 19.21
C MET A 11 -24.69 5.74 19.14
N LEU A 12 -24.27 6.25 20.29
CA LEU A 12 -23.36 7.39 20.43
C LEU A 12 -21.99 6.92 19.92
N VAL A 13 -21.77 6.98 18.59
CA VAL A 13 -20.43 6.98 18.05
C VAL A 13 -19.81 8.30 18.49
N PRO A 14 -18.67 8.31 19.19
CA PRO A 14 -18.01 9.56 19.53
C PRO A 14 -17.68 10.27 18.21
N ARG A 15 -18.45 11.31 17.89
CA ARG A 15 -18.09 12.25 16.82
C ARG A 15 -16.81 12.93 17.31
N VAL A 16 -15.67 12.54 16.76
CA VAL A 16 -14.46 13.35 16.88
C VAL A 16 -14.86 14.76 16.50
N ALA A 17 -14.69 15.70 17.42
CA ALA A 17 -15.12 17.09 17.24
C ALA A 17 -14.47 17.61 15.94
N ARG A 18 -15.29 17.88 14.92
CA ARG A 18 -14.82 18.56 13.71
C ARG A 18 -14.24 19.89 14.13
N ALA A 19 -12.97 20.14 13.80
CA ALA A 19 -12.38 21.44 13.98
C ALA A 19 -13.24 22.46 13.22
N THR A 20 -13.89 23.37 13.95
CA THR A 20 -14.80 24.37 13.37
C THR A 20 -14.04 25.62 12.89
N GLY A 21 -12.70 25.60 12.95
CA GLY A 21 -11.83 26.73 12.59
C GLY A 21 -11.15 26.53 11.23
N VAL A 22 -10.77 27.66 10.63
CA VAL A 22 -9.90 27.71 9.46
C VAL A 22 -8.45 27.68 9.94
N THR A 23 -7.63 26.81 9.40
CA THR A 23 -6.19 26.72 9.69
C THR A 23 -5.41 27.05 8.41
N VAL A 24 -4.41 27.91 8.54
CA VAL A 24 -3.47 28.26 7.46
C VAL A 24 -2.12 27.67 7.80
N LEU A 25 -1.64 26.76 6.97
CA LEU A 25 -0.27 26.26 7.04
C LEU A 25 0.60 27.12 6.12
N LYS A 26 1.68 27.70 6.65
CA LYS A 26 2.70 28.46 5.92
C LYS A 26 4.03 27.75 6.01
N ALA A 27 4.71 27.59 4.88
CA ALA A 27 6.05 27.01 4.81
C ALA A 27 6.85 27.66 3.68
N ALA A 28 8.14 27.38 3.61
CA ALA A 28 8.97 27.83 2.49
C ALA A 28 8.47 27.24 1.15
N ARG A 29 7.91 26.03 1.14
CA ARG A 29 7.51 25.29 -0.07
C ARG A 29 6.20 24.53 0.12
N LEU A 30 5.49 24.34 -0.99
CA LEU A 30 4.35 23.44 -1.10
C LEU A 30 4.48 22.61 -2.37
N PHE A 31 4.47 21.29 -2.25
CA PHE A 31 4.30 20.37 -3.35
C PHE A 31 2.81 20.00 -3.48
N ASP A 32 2.17 20.42 -4.56
CA ASP A 32 0.71 20.23 -4.72
C ASP A 32 0.30 18.82 -5.20
N GLY A 33 1.28 17.93 -5.37
CA GLY A 33 1.13 16.60 -5.96
C GLY A 33 1.54 16.56 -7.44
N ARG A 34 1.78 17.72 -8.08
CA ARG A 34 2.27 17.82 -9.46
C ARG A 34 3.53 18.67 -9.57
N SER A 35 3.59 19.77 -8.83
CA SER A 35 4.66 20.76 -8.92
C SER A 35 4.98 21.36 -7.56
N MET A 36 6.19 21.93 -7.46
CA MET A 36 6.61 22.69 -6.28
C MET A 36 6.20 24.15 -6.42
N ARG A 37 5.67 24.75 -5.37
CA ARG A 37 5.30 26.16 -5.23
C ARG A 37 6.11 26.82 -4.13
N THR A 38 6.41 28.11 -4.30
CA THR A 38 7.13 28.94 -3.34
C THR A 38 6.52 30.36 -3.36
N PRO A 39 6.11 30.91 -2.22
CA PRO A 39 6.01 30.30 -0.91
C PRO A 39 4.94 29.20 -0.84
N GLY A 40 5.04 28.33 0.17
CA GLY A 40 4.05 27.30 0.45
C GLY A 40 2.95 27.82 1.36
N LEU A 41 1.70 27.73 0.90
CA LEU A 41 0.54 28.13 1.68
C LEU A 41 -0.62 27.16 1.42
N LEU A 42 -1.28 26.70 2.49
CA LEU A 42 -2.44 25.83 2.43
C LEU A 42 -3.49 26.25 3.45
N VAL A 43 -4.70 26.51 3.00
CA VAL A 43 -5.86 26.84 3.83
C VAL A 43 -6.74 25.61 3.97
N VAL A 44 -6.99 25.20 5.22
CA VAL A 44 -7.80 24.03 5.58
C VAL A 44 -8.98 24.46 6.44
N ALA A 45 -10.18 23.99 6.12
CA ALA A 45 -11.38 24.16 6.93
C ALA A 45 -12.08 22.80 7.13
N GLY A 46 -12.22 22.40 8.38
CA GLY A 46 -12.73 21.07 8.72
C GLY A 46 -11.84 19.99 8.12
N ASP A 47 -12.42 19.08 7.32
CA ASP A 47 -11.72 17.97 6.69
C ASP A 47 -11.26 18.25 5.24
N ARG A 48 -11.41 19.52 4.76
CA ARG A 48 -11.17 19.87 3.36
C ARG A 48 -10.15 20.98 3.18
N ILE A 49 -9.46 20.92 2.06
CA ILE A 49 -8.64 22.00 1.54
C ILE A 49 -9.60 23.05 0.94
N VAL A 50 -9.44 24.32 1.36
CA VAL A 50 -10.21 25.45 0.86
C VAL A 50 -9.46 26.15 -0.27
N SER A 51 -8.19 26.43 -0.06
CA SER A 51 -7.40 27.27 -0.96
C SER A 51 -5.90 27.08 -0.73
N MET A 52 -5.10 27.58 -1.69
CA MET A 52 -3.67 27.80 -1.55
C MET A 52 -3.32 29.31 -1.56
N HIS A 53 -4.29 30.18 -1.25
CA HIS A 53 -4.14 31.61 -1.22
C HIS A 53 -4.52 32.16 0.16
N GLU A 54 -3.67 33.04 0.72
CA GLU A 54 -3.87 33.62 2.09
C GLU A 54 -5.16 34.44 2.23
N GLY A 55 -5.53 35.15 1.18
CA GLY A 55 -6.73 35.99 1.18
C GLY A 55 -8.04 35.25 1.45
N ASP A 56 -8.06 33.91 1.24
CA ASP A 56 -9.25 33.09 1.44
C ASP A 56 -9.42 32.62 2.90
N ALA A 57 -8.45 32.90 3.78
CA ALA A 57 -8.44 32.39 5.14
C ALA A 57 -9.35 33.15 6.12
N GLY A 58 -9.66 34.43 5.82
CA GLY A 58 -10.39 35.30 6.73
C GLY A 58 -9.57 35.72 7.97
N SER A 59 -10.08 36.67 8.73
CA SER A 59 -9.39 37.28 9.89
C SER A 59 -9.33 36.40 11.15
N ALA A 60 -10.09 35.29 11.19
CA ALA A 60 -10.18 34.39 12.34
C ALA A 60 -9.38 33.09 12.15
N ALA A 61 -8.51 32.98 11.13
CA ALA A 61 -7.75 31.79 10.84
C ALA A 61 -6.63 31.55 11.86
N ASN A 62 -6.48 30.31 12.28
CA ASN A 62 -5.31 29.85 13.02
C ASN A 62 -4.12 29.69 12.05
N ILE A 63 -3.07 30.48 12.22
CA ILE A 63 -1.88 30.43 11.36
C ILE A 63 -0.81 29.57 12.03
N VAL A 64 -0.33 28.55 11.33
CA VAL A 64 0.78 27.69 11.72
C VAL A 64 1.94 27.94 10.76
N ASP A 65 2.97 28.63 11.26
CA ASP A 65 4.21 28.83 10.50
C ASP A 65 5.16 27.65 10.71
N LEU A 66 5.51 26.99 9.62
CA LEU A 66 6.33 25.78 9.57
C LEU A 66 7.77 26.09 9.13
N GLY A 67 8.10 27.37 8.87
CA GLY A 67 9.46 27.81 8.51
C GLY A 67 9.99 27.14 7.24
N ASP A 68 11.24 26.65 7.32
CA ASP A 68 11.91 25.93 6.20
C ASP A 68 11.40 24.49 6.08
N ALA A 69 10.15 24.34 5.68
CA ALA A 69 9.52 23.05 5.44
C ALA A 69 8.87 22.98 4.06
N THR A 70 8.46 21.77 3.68
CA THR A 70 7.67 21.48 2.49
C THR A 70 6.34 20.85 2.91
N ILE A 71 5.24 21.52 2.59
CA ILE A 71 3.88 20.98 2.71
C ILE A 71 3.61 20.12 1.48
N MET A 72 3.07 18.91 1.65
CA MET A 72 2.70 18.03 0.55
C MET A 72 1.45 17.22 0.84
N PRO A 73 0.81 16.61 -0.18
CA PRO A 73 -0.28 15.66 0.06
C PRO A 73 0.19 14.57 1.01
N GLY A 74 -0.69 14.06 1.83
CA GLY A 74 -0.43 12.85 2.59
C GLY A 74 0.02 11.73 1.64
N LEU A 75 1.08 11.04 2.00
CA LEU A 75 1.72 10.00 1.19
C LEU A 75 0.80 8.79 1.04
N ILE A 76 0.95 8.08 -0.06
CA ILE A 76 0.20 6.86 -0.38
C ILE A 76 1.20 5.74 -0.64
N ASP A 77 1.08 4.64 0.10
CA ASP A 77 1.81 3.40 -0.13
C ASP A 77 0.86 2.38 -0.76
N CYS A 78 1.16 1.99 -2.00
CA CYS A 78 0.26 1.17 -2.81
C CYS A 78 0.49 -0.34 -2.66
N HIS A 79 1.46 -0.76 -1.84
CA HIS A 79 1.77 -2.16 -1.63
C HIS A 79 2.27 -2.39 -0.21
N THR A 80 1.40 -2.90 0.64
CA THR A 80 1.71 -3.19 2.04
C THR A 80 1.08 -4.50 2.48
N HIS A 81 1.58 -5.05 3.57
CA HIS A 81 1.07 -6.23 4.26
C HIS A 81 1.00 -5.94 5.76
N ILE A 82 -0.02 -5.18 6.18
CA ILE A 82 -0.14 -4.74 7.59
C ILE A 82 -0.37 -5.89 8.57
N ALA A 83 -0.94 -6.99 8.09
CA ALA A 83 -1.14 -8.20 8.88
C ALA A 83 0.15 -8.98 9.12
N ASP A 84 1.19 -8.71 8.34
CA ASP A 84 2.50 -9.35 8.49
C ASP A 84 3.37 -8.52 9.43
N PHE A 85 4.19 -9.16 10.24
CA PHE A 85 5.06 -8.44 11.16
C PHE A 85 6.38 -9.17 11.39
N VAL A 86 7.41 -8.36 11.51
CA VAL A 86 8.75 -8.80 11.87
C VAL A 86 8.91 -8.66 13.36
N VAL A 87 8.93 -9.78 14.07
CA VAL A 87 9.26 -9.82 15.50
C VAL A 87 10.59 -10.56 15.66
N PRO A 88 11.62 -9.96 16.28
CA PRO A 88 12.96 -10.57 16.36
C PRO A 88 13.01 -11.99 16.93
N SER A 89 12.04 -12.37 17.77
CA SER A 89 11.96 -13.72 18.37
C SER A 89 10.97 -14.66 17.66
N ARG A 90 10.15 -14.15 16.69
CA ARG A 90 9.07 -14.91 16.02
C ARG A 90 8.93 -14.50 14.56
N TYR A 91 9.99 -14.12 13.94
CA TYR A 91 10.06 -13.51 12.63
C TYR A 91 9.25 -14.20 11.52
N ILE A 92 9.05 -15.50 11.63
CA ILE A 92 8.54 -16.33 10.53
C ILE A 92 7.03 -16.57 10.62
N VAL A 93 6.38 -16.19 11.73
CA VAL A 93 5.02 -16.65 12.04
C VAL A 93 3.96 -16.15 11.06
N MET A 94 4.17 -15.02 10.41
CA MET A 94 3.13 -14.40 9.57
C MET A 94 3.40 -14.46 8.07
N MET A 95 4.65 -14.52 7.66
CA MET A 95 4.99 -14.64 6.23
C MET A 95 4.91 -16.08 5.70
N PHE A 96 5.01 -17.05 6.59
CA PHE A 96 4.92 -18.46 6.21
C PHE A 96 3.65 -19.08 6.79
N PRO A 97 2.71 -19.51 5.95
CA PRO A 97 1.40 -20.01 6.37
C PRO A 97 1.44 -21.14 7.39
N GLN A 98 2.45 -22.00 7.31
CA GLN A 98 2.63 -23.12 8.22
C GLN A 98 2.82 -22.71 9.70
N TYR A 99 3.10 -21.43 9.96
CA TYR A 99 3.20 -20.89 11.31
C TYR A 99 1.99 -20.05 11.73
N ARG A 100 1.02 -19.86 10.83
CA ARG A 100 -0.25 -19.21 11.16
C ARG A 100 -1.17 -20.24 11.80
N THR A 101 -1.54 -19.99 13.03
CA THR A 101 -2.58 -20.76 13.72
C THR A 101 -3.70 -19.80 14.12
N ALA A 102 -4.92 -20.33 14.29
CA ALA A 102 -6.05 -19.55 14.76
C ALA A 102 -5.74 -18.80 16.08
N ASP A 103 -4.88 -19.37 16.92
CA ASP A 103 -4.44 -18.79 18.19
C ASP A 103 -3.58 -17.52 18.01
N ASN A 104 -2.93 -17.34 16.86
CA ASN A 104 -2.06 -16.19 16.56
C ASN A 104 -2.81 -14.99 15.94
N VAL A 105 -4.04 -15.17 15.45
CA VAL A 105 -4.81 -14.11 14.80
C VAL A 105 -5.06 -12.90 15.72
N PRO A 106 -5.43 -13.06 17.00
CA PRO A 106 -5.59 -11.93 17.91
C PRO A 106 -4.29 -11.14 18.12
N GLU A 107 -3.16 -11.84 18.31
CA GLU A 107 -1.84 -11.20 18.46
C GLU A 107 -1.47 -10.45 17.19
N ALA A 108 -1.61 -11.08 16.02
CA ALA A 108 -1.36 -10.47 14.72
C ALA A 108 -2.20 -9.20 14.51
N THR A 109 -3.48 -9.23 14.90
CA THR A 109 -4.36 -8.05 14.80
C THR A 109 -3.84 -6.88 15.63
N ILE A 110 -3.34 -7.13 16.84
CA ILE A 110 -2.76 -6.09 17.71
C ILE A 110 -1.50 -5.49 17.06
N TYR A 111 -0.61 -6.34 16.53
CA TYR A 111 0.58 -5.86 15.81
C TYR A 111 0.20 -5.08 14.55
N SER A 112 -0.87 -5.46 13.85
CA SER A 112 -1.34 -4.76 12.64
C SER A 112 -1.80 -3.34 12.94
N VAL A 113 -2.42 -3.09 14.11
CA VAL A 113 -2.72 -1.72 14.57
C VAL A 113 -1.43 -0.89 14.66
N ARG A 114 -0.41 -1.45 15.31
CA ARG A 114 0.91 -0.80 15.43
C ARG A 114 1.54 -0.55 14.06
N ASN A 115 1.49 -1.53 13.17
CA ASN A 115 2.06 -1.42 11.82
C ASN A 115 1.40 -0.28 11.03
N ALA A 116 0.07 -0.21 11.02
CA ALA A 116 -0.67 0.88 10.40
C ALA A 116 -0.32 2.25 11.00
N GLN A 117 -0.14 2.33 12.33
CA GLN A 117 0.26 3.56 13.02
C GLN A 117 1.70 3.98 12.70
N LEU A 118 2.64 3.03 12.55
CA LEU A 118 4.01 3.33 12.13
C LEU A 118 4.06 3.94 10.74
N MET A 119 3.28 3.42 9.80
CA MET A 119 3.19 3.97 8.44
C MET A 119 2.58 5.37 8.43
N LEU A 120 1.49 5.58 9.20
CA LEU A 120 0.89 6.91 9.36
C LEU A 120 1.90 7.92 9.94
N ARG A 121 2.69 7.50 10.91
CA ARG A 121 3.74 8.32 11.53
C ARG A 121 4.84 8.73 10.55
N ASN A 122 5.08 7.94 9.51
CA ASN A 122 5.99 8.28 8.41
C ASN A 122 5.33 9.17 7.33
N GLY A 123 4.08 9.61 7.53
CA GLY A 123 3.37 10.52 6.62
C GLY A 123 2.47 9.81 5.61
N PHE A 124 2.37 8.48 5.63
CA PHE A 124 1.48 7.73 4.77
C PHE A 124 0.05 7.77 5.31
N THR A 125 -0.76 8.66 4.77
CA THR A 125 -2.15 8.86 5.18
C THR A 125 -3.12 7.89 4.50
N THR A 126 -2.66 7.22 3.45
CA THR A 126 -3.39 6.16 2.74
C THR A 126 -2.45 5.00 2.43
N ILE A 127 -2.93 3.79 2.61
CA ILE A 127 -2.20 2.56 2.24
C ILE A 127 -3.14 1.63 1.47
N ARG A 128 -2.58 0.83 0.56
CA ARG A 128 -3.25 -0.30 -0.06
C ARG A 128 -2.59 -1.58 0.45
N ASP A 129 -3.30 -2.32 1.27
CA ASP A 129 -2.91 -3.65 1.72
C ASP A 129 -3.30 -4.66 0.64
N VAL A 130 -2.33 -5.42 0.14
CA VAL A 130 -2.50 -6.33 -1.00
C VAL A 130 -2.33 -7.80 -0.62
N GLY A 131 -2.55 -8.10 0.65
CA GLY A 131 -2.54 -9.47 1.13
C GLY A 131 -2.66 -9.54 2.65
N GLY A 132 -3.88 -9.55 3.19
CA GLY A 132 -4.17 -9.70 4.60
C GLY A 132 -4.76 -11.08 4.92
N GLY A 133 -4.02 -11.93 5.65
CA GLY A 133 -4.55 -13.22 6.11
C GLY A 133 -5.64 -13.06 7.17
N ALA A 134 -6.56 -14.02 7.26
CA ALA A 134 -7.60 -14.12 8.28
C ALA A 134 -8.51 -12.86 8.41
N GLY A 135 -8.57 -12.01 7.37
CA GLY A 135 -9.39 -10.79 7.36
C GLY A 135 -8.90 -9.67 8.30
N ILE A 136 -7.63 -9.72 8.72
CA ILE A 136 -7.04 -8.74 9.63
C ILE A 136 -7.01 -7.35 9.00
N ASP A 137 -6.61 -7.22 7.74
CA ASP A 137 -6.60 -5.98 6.97
C ASP A 137 -7.98 -5.33 6.90
N LEU A 138 -9.03 -6.14 6.66
CA LEU A 138 -10.43 -5.71 6.68
C LEU A 138 -10.85 -5.22 8.07
N ALA A 139 -10.46 -5.94 9.12
CA ALA A 139 -10.77 -5.58 10.50
C ALA A 139 -10.11 -4.24 10.88
N ILE A 140 -8.83 -4.05 10.54
CA ILE A 140 -8.09 -2.80 10.78
C ILE A 140 -8.72 -1.63 10.02
N ARG A 141 -9.01 -1.81 8.72
CA ARG A 141 -9.73 -0.80 7.92
C ARG A 141 -11.05 -0.39 8.58
N ASN A 142 -11.85 -1.37 8.98
CA ASN A 142 -13.16 -1.11 9.57
C ASN A 142 -13.03 -0.42 10.93
N ALA A 143 -12.06 -0.79 11.75
CA ALA A 143 -11.79 -0.17 13.04
C ALA A 143 -11.32 1.29 12.89
N ILE A 144 -10.49 1.59 11.89
CA ILE A 144 -10.08 2.97 11.56
C ILE A 144 -11.28 3.78 11.07
N ASN A 145 -12.06 3.25 10.12
CA ASN A 145 -13.24 3.92 9.57
C ASN A 145 -14.32 4.16 10.64
N GLY A 146 -14.44 3.25 11.60
CA GLY A 146 -15.33 3.38 12.76
C GLY A 146 -14.81 4.29 13.88
N GLY A 147 -13.57 4.78 13.77
CA GLY A 147 -12.95 5.64 14.80
C GLY A 147 -12.49 4.93 16.06
N ALA A 148 -12.46 3.59 16.06
CA ALA A 148 -12.00 2.79 17.20
C ALA A 148 -10.47 2.89 17.39
N ILE A 149 -9.73 3.05 16.30
CA ILE A 149 -8.28 3.21 16.30
C ILE A 149 -7.88 4.34 15.34
N VAL A 150 -6.74 4.98 15.64
CA VAL A 150 -6.10 5.94 14.73
C VAL A 150 -5.19 5.18 13.79
N GLY A 151 -5.31 5.45 12.49
CA GLY A 151 -4.50 4.84 11.43
C GLY A 151 -4.68 5.56 10.08
N PRO A 152 -3.93 5.15 9.05
CA PRO A 152 -4.12 5.64 7.69
C PRO A 152 -5.45 5.16 7.12
N ARG A 153 -5.91 5.73 6.02
CA ARG A 153 -6.99 5.14 5.22
C ARG A 153 -6.46 3.87 4.56
N VAL A 154 -7.17 2.77 4.72
CA VAL A 154 -6.76 1.46 4.21
C VAL A 154 -7.66 1.03 3.07
N LEU A 155 -7.04 0.61 1.95
CA LEU A 155 -7.69 -0.20 0.93
C LEU A 155 -7.22 -1.64 1.15
N ALA A 156 -8.15 -2.54 1.43
CA ALA A 156 -7.86 -3.91 1.84
C ALA A 156 -8.22 -4.92 0.75
N ALA A 157 -7.31 -5.86 0.48
CA ALA A 157 -7.51 -6.93 -0.50
C ALA A 157 -8.09 -8.22 0.10
N GLY A 158 -7.93 -8.44 1.40
CA GLY A 158 -8.08 -9.77 1.97
C GLY A 158 -6.94 -10.69 1.52
N GLN A 159 -7.21 -11.99 1.41
CA GLN A 159 -6.22 -12.95 0.94
C GLN A 159 -5.89 -12.75 -0.55
N ALA A 160 -4.62 -12.94 -0.93
CA ALA A 160 -4.24 -12.95 -2.34
C ALA A 160 -4.71 -14.25 -3.01
N LEU A 161 -5.20 -14.13 -4.26
CA LEU A 161 -5.62 -15.27 -5.08
C LEU A 161 -4.38 -15.98 -5.65
N SER A 162 -4.29 -17.28 -5.49
CA SER A 162 -3.16 -18.09 -5.95
C SER A 162 -3.63 -19.43 -6.52
N ILE A 163 -2.70 -20.16 -7.14
CA ILE A 163 -2.92 -21.52 -7.60
C ILE A 163 -2.39 -22.52 -6.57
N THR A 164 -2.85 -23.78 -6.67
CA THR A 164 -2.25 -24.88 -5.89
C THR A 164 -0.77 -25.03 -6.23
N GLY A 165 0.08 -25.10 -5.21
CA GLY A 165 1.53 -25.13 -5.37
C GLY A 165 2.16 -23.79 -5.76
N GLY A 166 1.38 -22.71 -5.77
CA GLY A 166 1.82 -21.35 -6.12
C GLY A 166 2.37 -20.55 -4.93
N HIS A 167 2.70 -19.29 -5.20
CA HIS A 167 3.32 -18.39 -4.24
C HIS A 167 2.48 -18.15 -2.97
N GLY A 168 1.15 -18.18 -3.08
CA GLY A 168 0.23 -18.01 -1.94
C GLY A 168 -0.26 -19.33 -1.33
N ASP A 169 0.29 -20.47 -1.71
CA ASP A 169 -0.09 -21.76 -1.15
C ASP A 169 0.89 -22.19 -0.05
N SER A 170 0.45 -23.08 0.82
CA SER A 170 1.24 -23.67 1.89
C SER A 170 2.04 -24.88 1.35
N ASN A 171 3.04 -24.60 0.51
CA ASN A 171 3.70 -25.58 -0.35
C ASN A 171 4.32 -26.82 0.35
N ASP A 172 4.66 -26.72 1.65
CA ASP A 172 5.21 -27.83 2.41
C ASP A 172 4.19 -28.53 3.30
N VAL A 173 2.93 -28.11 3.24
CA VAL A 173 1.85 -28.69 4.03
C VAL A 173 0.97 -29.54 3.13
N PRO A 174 0.86 -30.85 3.39
CA PRO A 174 -0.06 -31.69 2.64
C PRO A 174 -1.51 -31.19 2.72
N GLY A 175 -2.24 -31.21 1.60
CA GLY A 175 -3.58 -30.63 1.52
C GLY A 175 -4.59 -31.12 2.56
N TRP A 176 -4.40 -32.35 3.10
CA TRP A 176 -5.26 -32.86 4.19
C TRP A 176 -4.96 -32.24 5.56
N VAL A 177 -3.86 -31.49 5.73
CA VAL A 177 -3.52 -30.74 6.94
C VAL A 177 -4.00 -29.29 6.81
N ASP A 178 -4.15 -28.78 5.60
CA ASP A 178 -4.50 -27.40 5.27
C ASP A 178 -6.04 -27.20 5.21
N GLU A 179 -6.79 -27.87 6.11
CA GLU A 179 -8.26 -27.72 6.17
C GLU A 179 -8.72 -26.48 6.97
N ASP A 180 -7.84 -25.89 7.78
CA ASP A 180 -8.17 -24.70 8.56
C ASP A 180 -8.01 -23.42 7.70
N PRO A 181 -9.11 -22.72 7.37
CA PRO A 181 -9.05 -21.47 6.57
C PRO A 181 -8.20 -20.37 7.20
N SER A 182 -7.97 -20.42 8.54
CA SER A 182 -7.13 -19.44 9.24
C SER A 182 -5.63 -19.65 8.99
N VAL A 183 -5.26 -20.83 8.50
CA VAL A 183 -3.87 -21.22 8.20
C VAL A 183 -3.51 -20.90 6.74
N LYS A 184 -4.48 -20.82 5.85
CA LYS A 184 -4.23 -20.55 4.42
C LYS A 184 -3.67 -19.16 4.19
N ALA A 185 -2.51 -19.08 3.50
CA ALA A 185 -1.90 -17.82 3.14
C ALA A 185 -2.67 -17.09 2.04
N GLY A 186 -3.21 -17.84 1.08
CA GLY A 186 -3.95 -17.34 -0.06
C GLY A 186 -5.30 -18.02 -0.25
N ALA A 187 -6.12 -17.43 -1.10
CA ALA A 187 -7.33 -18.07 -1.61
C ALA A 187 -6.95 -18.87 -2.86
N ILE A 188 -7.00 -20.20 -2.76
CA ILE A 188 -6.48 -21.12 -3.76
C ILE A 188 -7.60 -21.61 -4.68
N ALA A 189 -7.38 -21.47 -6.00
CA ALA A 189 -8.28 -21.98 -7.01
C ALA A 189 -7.50 -22.46 -8.26
N TYR A 190 -8.23 -23.05 -9.18
CA TYR A 190 -7.76 -23.35 -10.53
C TYR A 190 -8.89 -23.15 -11.55
N GLY A 191 -8.49 -22.76 -12.74
CA GLY A 191 -9.39 -22.50 -13.87
C GLY A 191 -10.24 -21.22 -13.69
N PRO A 192 -10.75 -20.69 -14.81
CA PRO A 192 -11.47 -19.42 -14.83
C PRO A 192 -12.69 -19.35 -13.91
N TYR A 193 -13.41 -20.46 -13.75
CA TYR A 193 -14.61 -20.50 -12.90
C TYR A 193 -14.29 -20.45 -11.41
N GLY A 194 -13.24 -21.17 -10.95
CA GLY A 194 -12.81 -21.14 -9.58
C GLY A 194 -12.35 -19.74 -9.15
N PHE A 195 -11.60 -19.05 -10.02
CA PHE A 195 -11.19 -17.68 -9.75
C PHE A 195 -12.34 -16.68 -9.74
N ARG A 196 -13.38 -16.85 -10.61
CA ARG A 196 -14.59 -16.03 -10.53
C ARG A 196 -15.33 -16.22 -9.20
N GLU A 197 -15.37 -17.43 -8.67
CA GLU A 197 -15.97 -17.73 -7.37
C GLU A 197 -15.22 -17.02 -6.27
N LEU A 198 -13.87 -17.13 -6.20
CA LEU A 198 -13.04 -16.44 -5.23
C LEU A 198 -13.20 -14.92 -5.27
N VAL A 199 -13.29 -14.31 -6.46
CA VAL A 199 -13.57 -12.86 -6.58
C VAL A 199 -14.89 -12.52 -5.91
N ARG A 200 -15.95 -13.30 -6.10
CA ARG A 200 -17.25 -13.04 -5.46
C ARG A 200 -17.21 -13.20 -3.95
N GLU A 201 -16.46 -14.18 -3.45
CA GLU A 201 -16.24 -14.35 -2.01
C GLU A 201 -15.53 -13.14 -1.41
N HIS A 202 -14.50 -12.61 -2.08
CA HIS A 202 -13.81 -11.39 -1.67
C HIS A 202 -14.73 -10.16 -1.71
N VAL A 203 -15.55 -10.03 -2.75
CA VAL A 203 -16.57 -8.96 -2.84
C VAL A 203 -17.59 -9.06 -1.71
N LYS A 204 -18.01 -10.27 -1.33
CA LYS A 204 -18.89 -10.52 -0.17
C LYS A 204 -18.25 -10.02 1.14
N LEU A 205 -16.92 -10.10 1.27
CA LEU A 205 -16.17 -9.58 2.41
C LEU A 205 -15.90 -8.07 2.30
N HIS A 206 -16.40 -7.40 1.25
CA HIS A 206 -16.23 -5.96 1.01
C HIS A 206 -14.76 -5.54 0.84
N VAL A 207 -13.95 -6.34 0.15
CA VAL A 207 -12.59 -5.91 -0.21
C VAL A 207 -12.63 -4.69 -1.14
N ASP A 208 -11.57 -3.87 -1.12
CA ASP A 208 -11.43 -2.68 -1.96
C ASP A 208 -10.69 -2.98 -3.27
N VAL A 209 -9.87 -4.00 -3.28
CA VAL A 209 -9.00 -4.43 -4.40
C VAL A 209 -8.91 -5.94 -4.41
N ILE A 210 -8.69 -6.53 -5.59
CA ILE A 210 -8.37 -7.96 -5.75
C ILE A 210 -6.86 -8.07 -5.99
N LYS A 211 -6.19 -8.99 -5.30
CA LYS A 211 -4.78 -9.31 -5.53
C LYS A 211 -4.65 -10.71 -6.09
N ILE A 212 -3.86 -10.86 -7.15
CA ILE A 212 -3.43 -12.16 -7.70
C ILE A 212 -1.92 -12.32 -7.58
N LEU A 213 -1.46 -13.56 -7.55
CA LEU A 213 -0.04 -13.94 -7.52
C LEU A 213 0.30 -14.58 -8.87
N ALA A 214 0.60 -13.73 -9.88
CA ALA A 214 0.75 -14.16 -11.27
C ALA A 214 2.05 -14.90 -11.56
N THR A 215 3.05 -14.80 -10.67
CA THR A 215 4.29 -15.59 -10.70
C THR A 215 4.56 -16.20 -9.34
N GLY A 216 5.55 -17.10 -9.29
CA GLY A 216 6.19 -17.48 -8.04
C GLY A 216 6.81 -16.29 -7.31
N GLY A 217 7.30 -16.49 -6.10
CA GLY A 217 7.83 -15.44 -5.25
C GLY A 217 9.21 -15.73 -4.68
N VAL A 218 9.86 -14.66 -4.23
CA VAL A 218 11.19 -14.74 -3.60
C VAL A 218 11.11 -15.41 -2.23
N LEU A 219 10.06 -15.14 -1.48
CA LEU A 219 9.92 -15.60 -0.10
C LEU A 219 9.16 -16.92 0.04
N SER A 220 8.41 -17.35 -0.97
CA SER A 220 7.73 -18.64 -0.96
C SER A 220 8.71 -19.81 -1.05
N TYR A 221 8.34 -20.92 -0.44
CA TYR A 221 9.10 -22.17 -0.49
C TYR A 221 8.60 -23.05 -1.63
N GLY A 222 9.51 -23.79 -2.28
CA GLY A 222 9.18 -24.83 -3.26
C GLY A 222 8.76 -24.34 -4.66
N ASP A 223 8.53 -23.05 -4.87
CA ASP A 223 8.21 -22.50 -6.19
C ASP A 223 9.41 -21.80 -6.86
N VAL A 224 9.29 -21.61 -8.18
CA VAL A 224 10.27 -20.86 -8.97
C VAL A 224 9.75 -19.43 -9.13
N TRP A 225 10.50 -18.46 -8.61
CA TRP A 225 10.06 -17.08 -8.35
C TRP A 225 9.65 -16.28 -9.59
N ASP A 226 10.16 -16.59 -10.77
CA ASP A 226 9.93 -15.84 -12.02
C ASP A 226 9.06 -16.56 -13.05
N ILE A 227 8.52 -17.76 -12.73
CA ILE A 227 7.67 -18.54 -13.62
C ILE A 227 6.21 -18.10 -13.48
N PRO A 228 5.46 -17.95 -14.61
CA PRO A 228 4.03 -17.71 -14.59
C PRO A 228 3.27 -18.79 -13.82
N GLN A 229 2.33 -18.38 -12.98
CA GLN A 229 1.46 -19.29 -12.21
C GLN A 229 -0.01 -19.21 -12.67
N PHE A 230 -0.37 -18.19 -13.40
CA PHE A 230 -1.70 -18.03 -14.00
C PHE A 230 -1.64 -18.18 -15.51
N ASN A 231 -2.65 -18.80 -16.08
CA ASN A 231 -2.92 -18.72 -17.49
C ASN A 231 -3.65 -17.41 -17.84
N LEU A 232 -3.62 -17.01 -19.10
CA LEU A 232 -4.26 -15.77 -19.55
C LEU A 232 -5.76 -15.75 -19.29
N ASP A 233 -6.46 -16.85 -19.54
CA ASP A 233 -7.90 -16.97 -19.33
C ASP A 233 -8.31 -16.90 -17.86
N GLU A 234 -7.44 -17.34 -16.94
CA GLU A 234 -7.63 -17.21 -15.50
C GLU A 234 -7.49 -15.75 -15.06
N VAL A 235 -6.44 -15.04 -15.52
CA VAL A 235 -6.30 -13.60 -15.26
C VAL A 235 -7.49 -12.81 -15.82
N GLN A 236 -7.89 -13.10 -17.05
CA GLN A 236 -9.08 -12.49 -17.68
C GLN A 236 -10.35 -12.74 -16.87
N ALA A 237 -10.53 -13.95 -16.35
CA ALA A 237 -11.67 -14.29 -15.52
C ALA A 237 -11.71 -13.48 -14.22
N VAL A 238 -10.56 -13.30 -13.57
CA VAL A 238 -10.43 -12.44 -12.38
C VAL A 238 -10.77 -10.99 -12.72
N VAL A 239 -10.18 -10.45 -13.79
CA VAL A 239 -10.36 -9.04 -14.17
C VAL A 239 -11.81 -8.76 -14.59
N ASP A 240 -12.40 -9.62 -15.42
CA ASP A 240 -13.80 -9.50 -15.84
C ASP A 240 -14.76 -9.52 -14.64
N GLU A 241 -14.57 -10.46 -13.73
CA GLU A 241 -15.46 -10.58 -12.57
C GLU A 241 -15.28 -9.40 -11.62
N SER A 242 -14.02 -8.97 -11.36
CA SER A 242 -13.70 -7.82 -10.52
C SER A 242 -14.29 -6.52 -11.08
N THR A 243 -14.26 -6.33 -12.39
CA THR A 243 -14.80 -5.15 -13.08
C THR A 243 -16.30 -4.99 -12.87
N LYS A 244 -17.07 -6.08 -12.85
CA LYS A 244 -18.51 -6.06 -12.56
C LYS A 244 -18.82 -5.43 -11.21
N PHE A 245 -17.92 -5.63 -10.24
CA PHE A 245 -18.04 -5.11 -8.89
C PHE A 245 -17.19 -3.86 -8.64
N GLN A 246 -16.65 -3.25 -9.70
CA GLN A 246 -15.83 -2.03 -9.65
C GLN A 246 -14.59 -2.21 -8.74
N ARG A 247 -13.98 -3.41 -8.76
CA ARG A 247 -12.74 -3.69 -8.05
C ARG A 247 -11.57 -3.71 -9.03
N LYS A 248 -10.49 -3.01 -8.68
CA LYS A 248 -9.24 -3.06 -9.42
C LYS A 248 -8.50 -4.36 -9.09
N VAL A 249 -7.65 -4.82 -10.01
CA VAL A 249 -6.83 -6.02 -9.82
C VAL A 249 -5.37 -5.61 -9.77
N ALA A 250 -4.67 -6.04 -8.74
CA ALA A 250 -3.22 -5.92 -8.54
C ALA A 250 -2.57 -7.30 -8.76
N ALA A 251 -1.46 -7.36 -9.50
CA ALA A 251 -0.78 -8.61 -9.79
C ALA A 251 0.66 -8.60 -9.29
N HIS A 252 0.98 -9.46 -8.30
CA HIS A 252 2.36 -9.82 -8.02
C HIS A 252 2.96 -10.51 -9.26
N ALA A 253 4.07 -10.01 -9.78
CA ALA A 253 4.77 -10.62 -10.91
C ALA A 253 6.25 -10.19 -10.98
N HIS A 254 7.15 -11.17 -11.04
CA HIS A 254 8.59 -10.94 -11.13
C HIS A 254 9.15 -11.18 -12.53
N GLY A 255 8.90 -12.35 -13.10
CA GLY A 255 9.41 -12.71 -14.43
C GLY A 255 8.58 -12.11 -15.56
N ASP A 256 9.23 -11.64 -16.64
CA ASP A 256 8.55 -10.99 -17.77
C ASP A 256 7.41 -11.81 -18.40
N PRO A 257 7.50 -13.14 -18.55
CA PRO A 257 6.37 -13.92 -19.08
C PRO A 257 5.10 -13.80 -18.23
N GLY A 258 5.23 -13.83 -16.90
CA GLY A 258 4.09 -13.67 -15.98
C GLY A 258 3.57 -12.23 -15.95
N ILE A 259 4.48 -11.23 -16.01
CA ILE A 259 4.10 -9.82 -16.14
C ILE A 259 3.28 -9.62 -17.42
N ALA A 260 3.75 -10.18 -18.56
CA ALA A 260 3.07 -10.05 -19.84
C ALA A 260 1.67 -10.66 -19.80
N ILE A 261 1.50 -11.86 -19.21
CA ILE A 261 0.20 -12.51 -19.04
C ILE A 261 -0.72 -11.64 -18.17
N ALA A 262 -0.23 -11.12 -17.05
CA ALA A 262 -1.01 -10.27 -16.16
C ALA A 262 -1.48 -9.00 -16.87
N VAL A 263 -0.58 -8.32 -17.60
CA VAL A 263 -0.90 -7.11 -18.37
C VAL A 263 -1.88 -7.40 -19.50
N GLU A 264 -1.68 -8.49 -20.24
CA GLU A 264 -2.60 -8.92 -21.31
C GLU A 264 -3.98 -9.29 -20.77
N GLY A 265 -4.04 -9.89 -19.58
CA GLY A 265 -5.27 -10.18 -18.87
C GLY A 265 -6.01 -8.95 -18.35
N GLY A 266 -5.38 -7.77 -18.35
CA GLY A 266 -6.01 -6.47 -18.05
C GLY A 266 -5.89 -6.02 -16.58
N VAL A 267 -4.87 -6.47 -15.85
CA VAL A 267 -4.64 -6.00 -14.48
C VAL A 267 -4.35 -4.49 -14.43
N HIS A 268 -4.71 -3.84 -13.33
CA HIS A 268 -4.57 -2.40 -13.16
C HIS A 268 -3.17 -1.99 -12.66
N SER A 269 -2.52 -2.86 -11.90
CA SER A 269 -1.13 -2.67 -11.47
C SER A 269 -0.36 -3.99 -11.48
N VAL A 270 0.92 -3.88 -11.81
CA VAL A 270 1.93 -4.92 -11.63
C VAL A 270 2.76 -4.53 -10.42
N GLU A 271 2.85 -5.43 -9.47
CA GLU A 271 3.64 -5.30 -8.26
C GLU A 271 5.03 -5.92 -8.52
N HIS A 272 6.07 -5.29 -8.04
CA HIS A 272 7.49 -5.63 -8.24
C HIS A 272 7.97 -5.39 -9.68
N GLY A 273 7.45 -6.11 -10.68
CA GLY A 273 7.84 -5.93 -12.08
C GLY A 273 9.31 -6.19 -12.35
N THR A 274 9.95 -7.06 -11.58
CA THR A 274 11.41 -7.24 -11.45
C THR A 274 12.12 -7.42 -12.80
N GLY A 275 11.64 -8.33 -13.64
CA GLY A 275 12.24 -8.65 -14.94
C GLY A 275 11.56 -7.99 -16.14
N VAL A 276 10.75 -6.96 -15.94
CA VAL A 276 9.93 -6.37 -17.01
C VAL A 276 10.74 -5.98 -18.25
N SER A 277 10.28 -6.42 -19.42
CA SER A 277 10.89 -6.10 -20.73
C SER A 277 10.34 -4.79 -21.31
N GLU A 278 11.06 -4.22 -22.28
CA GLU A 278 10.58 -3.04 -23.02
C GLU A 278 9.25 -3.29 -23.72
N LYS A 279 9.06 -4.48 -24.30
CA LYS A 279 7.81 -4.88 -24.97
C LYS A 279 6.66 -4.91 -23.97
N THR A 280 6.88 -5.47 -22.79
CA THR A 280 5.85 -5.54 -21.74
C THR A 280 5.54 -4.15 -21.18
N LEU A 281 6.55 -3.27 -21.01
CA LEU A 281 6.35 -1.86 -20.63
C LEU A 281 5.51 -1.10 -21.67
N GLN A 282 5.74 -1.31 -22.97
CA GLN A 282 4.90 -0.71 -24.03
C GLN A 282 3.44 -1.19 -23.92
N ASN A 283 3.21 -2.48 -23.64
CA ASN A 283 1.87 -3.00 -23.43
C ASN A 283 1.21 -2.42 -22.16
N MET A 284 1.96 -2.31 -21.05
CA MET A 284 1.50 -1.63 -19.83
C MET A 284 1.05 -0.19 -20.13
N GLN A 285 1.85 0.56 -20.89
CA GLN A 285 1.52 1.92 -21.27
C GLN A 285 0.23 1.99 -22.09
N GLN A 286 0.07 1.13 -23.10
CA GLN A 286 -1.13 1.09 -23.97
C GLN A 286 -2.39 0.75 -23.18
N ARG A 287 -2.29 -0.08 -22.16
CA ARG A 287 -3.42 -0.55 -21.34
C ARG A 287 -3.65 0.31 -20.10
N GLY A 288 -2.76 1.24 -19.78
CA GLY A 288 -2.83 2.06 -18.57
C GLY A 288 -2.50 1.30 -17.29
N THR A 289 -1.79 0.16 -17.39
CA THR A 289 -1.32 -0.61 -16.25
C THR A 289 -0.15 0.12 -15.59
N SER A 290 -0.23 0.33 -14.27
CA SER A 290 0.83 0.98 -13.48
C SER A 290 1.85 -0.02 -12.94
N LEU A 291 3.08 0.44 -12.66
CA LEU A 291 4.11 -0.33 -11.97
C LEU A 291 4.23 0.12 -10.51
N VAL A 292 4.29 -0.83 -9.57
CA VAL A 292 4.55 -0.61 -8.14
C VAL A 292 5.81 -1.37 -7.74
N PRO A 293 6.99 -0.73 -7.67
CA PRO A 293 8.28 -1.41 -7.79
C PRO A 293 8.82 -2.07 -6.52
N THR A 294 8.41 -1.64 -5.32
CA THR A 294 8.81 -2.25 -4.03
C THR A 294 10.32 -2.51 -3.87
N ILE A 295 11.12 -1.46 -4.03
CA ILE A 295 12.58 -1.59 -4.18
C ILE A 295 13.25 -2.11 -2.90
N TRP A 296 12.88 -1.52 -1.74
CA TRP A 296 13.49 -1.86 -0.46
C TRP A 296 13.23 -3.30 -0.04
N ALA A 297 12.15 -3.93 -0.49
CA ALA A 297 11.82 -5.31 -0.14
C ALA A 297 12.98 -6.26 -0.43
N LEU A 298 13.51 -6.26 -1.66
CA LEU A 298 14.66 -7.10 -2.02
C LEU A 298 15.95 -6.67 -1.29
N ASP A 299 16.21 -5.37 -1.17
CA ASP A 299 17.40 -4.87 -0.48
C ASP A 299 17.38 -5.18 1.01
N SER A 300 16.18 -5.22 1.62
CA SER A 300 16.01 -5.61 3.02
C SER A 300 16.32 -7.08 3.28
N ILE A 301 16.02 -7.96 2.32
CA ILE A 301 16.36 -9.39 2.36
C ILE A 301 17.89 -9.59 2.28
N LEU A 302 18.56 -8.74 1.51
CA LEU A 302 20.00 -8.83 1.24
C LEU A 302 20.86 -8.06 2.26
N GLN A 303 20.26 -7.56 3.33
CA GLN A 303 21.00 -6.83 4.37
C GLN A 303 22.09 -7.69 5.01
N PRO A 304 23.30 -7.16 5.24
CA PRO A 304 24.37 -7.87 5.92
C PRO A 304 23.93 -8.40 7.28
N GLY A 305 24.27 -9.66 7.56
CA GLY A 305 23.90 -10.32 8.81
C GLY A 305 22.48 -10.85 8.86
N ASN A 306 21.71 -10.70 7.78
CA ASN A 306 20.34 -11.20 7.67
C ASN A 306 19.50 -10.88 8.93
N PRO A 307 19.32 -9.57 9.26
CA PRO A 307 18.65 -9.15 10.49
C PRO A 307 17.21 -9.63 10.58
N ASN A 308 16.65 -9.96 9.43
CA ASN A 308 15.29 -10.44 9.29
C ASN A 308 15.20 -11.98 9.30
N HIS A 309 16.27 -12.72 9.53
CA HIS A 309 16.31 -14.18 9.58
C HIS A 309 15.69 -14.89 8.38
N ILE A 310 15.84 -14.31 7.18
CA ILE A 310 15.29 -14.86 5.94
C ILE A 310 15.96 -16.21 5.61
N PRO A 311 15.22 -17.24 5.21
CA PRO A 311 15.80 -18.51 4.82
C PRO A 311 16.81 -18.39 3.68
N ALA A 312 17.90 -19.17 3.73
CA ALA A 312 18.99 -19.09 2.76
C ALA A 312 18.53 -19.25 1.30
N GLY A 313 17.56 -20.11 1.04
CA GLY A 313 16.98 -20.30 -0.30
C GLY A 313 16.29 -19.03 -0.82
N SER A 314 15.60 -18.29 0.04
CA SER A 314 14.98 -17.00 -0.32
C SER A 314 16.03 -15.92 -0.52
N VAL A 315 17.10 -15.89 0.27
CA VAL A 315 18.23 -14.97 0.06
C VAL A 315 18.86 -15.19 -1.32
N GLN A 316 19.09 -16.46 -1.73
CA GLN A 316 19.63 -16.77 -3.04
C GLN A 316 18.70 -16.33 -4.19
N LYS A 317 17.37 -16.51 -4.05
CA LYS A 317 16.39 -15.98 -5.03
C LYS A 317 16.47 -14.45 -5.08
N ALA A 318 16.59 -13.78 -3.93
CA ALA A 318 16.66 -12.32 -3.84
C ALA A 318 17.91 -11.74 -4.51
N GLU A 319 19.08 -12.41 -4.40
CA GLU A 319 20.32 -11.99 -5.06
C GLU A 319 20.17 -11.89 -6.58
N TYR A 320 19.54 -12.90 -7.18
CA TYR A 320 19.29 -12.92 -8.62
C TYR A 320 18.20 -11.90 -9.01
N ALA A 321 17.12 -11.84 -8.25
CA ALA A 321 16.02 -10.91 -8.49
C ALA A 321 16.47 -9.44 -8.43
N ALA A 322 17.34 -9.09 -7.49
CA ALA A 322 17.84 -7.71 -7.33
C ALA A 322 18.64 -7.21 -8.55
N GLN A 323 19.40 -8.09 -9.20
CA GLN A 323 20.13 -7.75 -10.42
C GLN A 323 19.17 -7.41 -11.58
N LEU A 324 18.13 -8.23 -11.77
CA LEU A 324 17.11 -8.01 -12.80
C LEU A 324 16.23 -6.79 -12.49
N ARG A 325 15.89 -6.56 -11.20
CA ARG A 325 15.12 -5.41 -10.76
C ARG A 325 15.75 -4.08 -11.20
N ASN A 326 17.04 -3.90 -10.99
CA ASN A 326 17.72 -2.66 -11.36
C ASN A 326 17.60 -2.40 -12.87
N GLN A 327 17.81 -3.44 -13.71
CA GLN A 327 17.64 -3.35 -15.15
C GLN A 327 16.18 -3.05 -15.55
N GLY A 328 15.21 -3.74 -14.92
CA GLY A 328 13.79 -3.50 -15.12
C GLY A 328 13.39 -2.07 -14.77
N MET A 329 13.86 -1.55 -13.64
CA MET A 329 13.59 -0.18 -13.20
C MET A 329 14.20 0.87 -14.12
N HIS A 330 15.43 0.71 -14.59
CA HIS A 330 16.00 1.64 -15.57
C HIS A 330 15.15 1.72 -16.84
N ARG A 331 14.67 0.56 -17.35
CA ARG A 331 13.75 0.54 -18.50
C ARG A 331 12.41 1.22 -18.17
N ALA A 332 11.84 0.95 -17.00
CA ALA A 332 10.57 1.53 -16.57
C ALA A 332 10.66 3.06 -16.41
N ILE A 333 11.73 3.57 -15.78
CA ILE A 333 11.97 5.01 -15.62
C ILE A 333 12.16 5.71 -16.99
N ALA A 334 12.82 5.06 -17.95
CA ALA A 334 12.98 5.57 -19.30
C ALA A 334 11.70 5.49 -20.14
N SER A 335 10.71 4.71 -19.71
CA SER A 335 9.41 4.56 -20.37
C SER A 335 8.40 5.61 -19.91
N SER A 336 7.19 5.58 -20.49
CA SER A 336 6.06 6.41 -20.07
C SER A 336 5.07 5.66 -19.17
N VAL A 337 5.47 4.50 -18.60
CA VAL A 337 4.65 3.76 -17.67
C VAL A 337 4.49 4.55 -16.36
N THR A 338 3.27 4.61 -15.85
CA THR A 338 3.03 5.24 -14.55
C THR A 338 3.63 4.40 -13.44
N ILE A 339 4.57 4.99 -12.69
CA ILE A 339 5.13 4.39 -11.48
C ILE A 339 4.38 4.95 -10.29
N ALA A 340 3.81 4.07 -9.45
CA ALA A 340 3.19 4.40 -8.17
C ALA A 340 4.03 3.81 -7.03
N TYR A 341 4.18 4.59 -5.96
CA TYR A 341 4.96 4.20 -4.79
C TYR A 341 4.30 3.02 -4.06
N GLY A 342 5.09 2.03 -3.72
CA GLY A 342 4.68 0.90 -2.89
C GLY A 342 5.91 0.15 -2.43
N THR A 343 5.86 -0.43 -1.23
CA THR A 343 7.07 -0.80 -0.49
C THR A 343 7.19 -2.28 -0.19
N ASP A 344 6.05 -2.99 -0.10
CA ASP A 344 5.99 -4.37 0.39
C ASP A 344 6.36 -4.48 1.88
N ALA A 345 6.02 -3.42 2.66
CA ALA A 345 6.19 -3.43 4.11
C ALA A 345 5.39 -4.59 4.73
N GLY A 346 6.06 -5.39 5.53
CA GLY A 346 5.69 -6.73 5.97
C GLY A 346 6.85 -7.68 5.71
N VAL A 347 7.53 -7.55 4.56
CA VAL A 347 8.83 -8.19 4.27
C VAL A 347 9.92 -7.62 5.20
N PHE A 348 9.75 -6.40 5.61
CA PHE A 348 10.61 -5.66 6.55
C PHE A 348 9.73 -4.84 7.51
N PRO A 349 10.30 -4.31 8.62
CA PRO A 349 9.54 -3.52 9.58
C PRO A 349 8.85 -2.31 8.95
N HIS A 350 7.56 -2.12 9.23
CA HIS A 350 6.71 -1.08 8.64
C HIS A 350 7.21 0.35 8.89
N ALA A 351 8.03 0.56 9.91
CA ALA A 351 8.69 1.85 10.16
C ALA A 351 9.69 2.26 9.05
N GLN A 352 10.05 1.35 8.15
CA GLN A 352 11.01 1.55 7.07
C GLN A 352 10.34 1.74 5.69
N ASN A 353 9.03 1.92 5.64
CA ASN A 353 8.31 2.06 4.37
C ASN A 353 8.63 3.36 3.60
N ASN A 354 9.46 4.21 4.13
CA ASN A 354 9.98 5.43 3.49
C ASN A 354 11.36 5.25 2.81
N LYS A 355 11.94 4.05 2.86
CA LYS A 355 13.26 3.77 2.27
C LYS A 355 13.27 3.84 0.74
N ASP A 356 12.18 3.51 0.08
CA ASP A 356 12.12 3.52 -1.38
C ASP A 356 12.30 4.91 -2.00
N PHE A 357 12.07 6.00 -1.26
CA PHE A 357 12.25 7.35 -1.77
C PHE A 357 13.67 7.61 -2.28
N ALA A 358 14.68 7.37 -1.45
CA ALA A 358 16.08 7.58 -1.82
C ALA A 358 16.54 6.54 -2.87
N LEU A 359 16.06 5.30 -2.78
CA LEU A 359 16.41 4.22 -3.71
C LEU A 359 15.89 4.50 -5.11
N LEU A 360 14.67 5.01 -5.27
CA LEU A 360 14.12 5.37 -6.57
C LEU A 360 14.92 6.50 -7.24
N VAL A 361 15.39 7.50 -6.45
CA VAL A 361 16.32 8.53 -6.98
C VAL A 361 17.66 7.90 -7.35
N GLY A 362 18.19 6.98 -6.53
CA GLY A 362 19.42 6.25 -6.83
C GLY A 362 19.36 5.43 -8.13
N LEU A 363 18.17 4.94 -8.51
CA LEU A 363 17.90 4.26 -9.77
C LEU A 363 17.66 5.22 -10.97
N GLY A 364 17.74 6.54 -10.75
CA GLY A 364 17.67 7.55 -11.81
C GLY A 364 16.31 8.23 -11.97
N MET A 365 15.34 7.97 -11.07
CA MET A 365 14.07 8.68 -11.09
C MET A 365 14.26 10.12 -10.58
N ARG A 366 13.69 11.12 -11.28
CA ARG A 366 13.80 12.51 -10.84
C ARG A 366 13.10 12.70 -9.48
N PRO A 367 13.69 13.47 -8.54
CA PRO A 367 13.08 13.67 -7.22
C PRO A 367 11.62 14.08 -7.24
N ILE A 368 11.23 14.97 -8.17
CA ILE A 368 9.83 15.41 -8.30
C ILE A 368 8.89 14.27 -8.75
N ASP A 369 9.37 13.35 -9.57
CA ASP A 369 8.58 12.21 -10.04
C ASP A 369 8.46 11.13 -8.95
N VAL A 370 9.47 11.00 -8.07
CA VAL A 370 9.37 10.17 -6.87
C VAL A 370 8.29 10.72 -5.92
N LEU A 371 8.21 12.03 -5.71
CA LEU A 371 7.12 12.62 -4.93
C LEU A 371 5.75 12.42 -5.58
N ARG A 372 5.66 12.52 -6.91
CA ARG A 372 4.43 12.20 -7.66
C ARG A 372 4.03 10.74 -7.51
N SER A 373 4.99 9.82 -7.51
CA SER A 373 4.70 8.39 -7.37
C SER A 373 3.99 8.07 -6.07
N ALA A 374 4.33 8.76 -4.96
CA ALA A 374 3.74 8.57 -3.65
C ALA A 374 2.51 9.46 -3.38
N THR A 375 2.04 10.22 -4.37
CA THR A 375 0.92 11.16 -4.22
C THR A 375 -0.04 11.04 -5.40
N SER A 376 0.08 11.88 -6.43
CA SER A 376 -0.86 11.94 -7.56
C SER A 376 -0.93 10.64 -8.38
N ASN A 377 0.23 10.03 -8.69
CA ASN A 377 0.24 8.77 -9.44
C ASN A 377 -0.38 7.62 -8.62
N ALA A 378 -0.02 7.53 -7.33
CA ALA A 378 -0.59 6.54 -6.43
C ALA A 378 -2.12 6.71 -6.32
N ALA A 379 -2.60 7.95 -6.11
CA ALA A 379 -4.04 8.24 -6.03
C ALA A 379 -4.78 7.84 -7.32
N GLN A 380 -4.22 8.17 -8.48
CA GLN A 380 -4.77 7.77 -9.78
C GLN A 380 -4.81 6.25 -9.93
N MET A 381 -3.72 5.57 -9.58
CA MET A 381 -3.61 4.11 -9.70
C MET A 381 -4.62 3.41 -8.80
N ILE A 382 -4.75 3.79 -7.53
CA ILE A 382 -5.75 3.18 -6.63
C ILE A 382 -7.20 3.63 -6.96
N GLY A 383 -7.39 4.66 -7.79
CA GLY A 383 -8.70 5.11 -8.25
C GLY A 383 -9.40 6.06 -7.28
N THR A 384 -8.66 6.77 -6.43
CA THR A 384 -9.23 7.80 -5.56
C THR A 384 -9.13 9.18 -6.20
N THR A 385 -10.16 10.00 -6.00
CA THR A 385 -10.23 11.35 -6.57
C THR A 385 -10.20 12.45 -5.52
N ASP A 386 -10.24 12.09 -4.25
CA ASP A 386 -10.39 13.04 -3.14
C ASP A 386 -9.07 13.34 -2.40
N ARG A 387 -7.95 12.71 -2.79
CA ARG A 387 -6.62 12.85 -2.16
C ARG A 387 -5.48 12.73 -3.18
N GLY A 388 -4.23 12.79 -2.71
CA GLY A 388 -3.03 12.73 -3.57
C GLY A 388 -2.68 14.06 -4.25
N LEU A 389 -3.53 15.08 -4.11
CA LEU A 389 -3.33 16.44 -4.60
C LEU A 389 -3.77 17.44 -3.53
N LEU A 390 -3.06 18.56 -3.40
CA LEU A 390 -3.50 19.70 -2.61
C LEU A 390 -4.29 20.65 -3.53
N GLU A 391 -5.58 20.43 -3.64
CA GLU A 391 -6.51 21.23 -4.44
C GLU A 391 -7.77 21.54 -3.63
N PRO A 392 -8.45 22.67 -3.88
CA PRO A 392 -9.72 22.98 -3.23
C PRO A 392 -10.73 21.84 -3.38
N GLY A 393 -11.41 21.52 -2.28
CA GLY A 393 -12.40 20.45 -2.19
C GLY A 393 -11.84 19.05 -1.92
N LYS A 394 -10.53 18.83 -2.04
CA LYS A 394 -9.87 17.56 -1.66
C LYS A 394 -9.80 17.43 -0.14
N LEU A 395 -9.60 16.19 0.33
CA LEU A 395 -9.35 15.93 1.74
C LEU A 395 -8.07 16.64 2.21
N ALA A 396 -8.11 17.19 3.40
CA ALA A 396 -6.95 17.78 4.05
C ALA A 396 -6.08 16.68 4.70
N ASP A 397 -5.66 15.69 3.88
CA ASP A 397 -4.65 14.70 4.21
C ASP A 397 -3.30 15.28 3.78
N VAL A 398 -2.44 15.61 4.74
CA VAL A 398 -1.23 16.42 4.54
C VAL A 398 -0.06 15.82 5.30
N ALA A 399 1.11 15.79 4.68
CA ALA A 399 2.38 15.52 5.35
C ALA A 399 3.31 16.75 5.20
N VAL A 400 4.05 17.08 6.24
CA VAL A 400 4.99 18.20 6.24
C VAL A 400 6.37 17.70 6.60
N PHE A 401 7.33 17.93 5.72
CA PHE A 401 8.73 17.53 5.95
C PHE A 401 9.61 18.78 6.06
N ASN A 402 10.55 18.78 7.01
CA ASN A 402 11.53 19.85 7.14
C ASN A 402 12.49 19.81 5.94
N GLY A 403 12.81 20.98 5.36
CA GLY A 403 13.70 21.11 4.22
C GLY A 403 13.02 20.90 2.86
N ASP A 404 13.82 20.69 1.83
CA ASP A 404 13.41 20.50 0.44
C ASP A 404 13.71 19.09 -0.06
N PRO A 405 12.73 18.18 -0.13
CA PRO A 405 12.95 16.81 -0.56
C PRO A 405 13.35 16.67 -2.03
N THR A 406 13.17 17.71 -2.85
CA THR A 406 13.65 17.67 -4.25
C THR A 406 15.16 17.90 -4.35
N ARG A 407 15.78 18.46 -3.31
CA ARG A 407 17.24 18.66 -3.22
C ARG A 407 17.93 17.58 -2.40
N ASP A 408 17.24 17.06 -1.38
CA ASP A 408 17.72 15.99 -0.51
C ASP A 408 16.57 15.02 -0.23
N MET A 409 16.51 13.95 -1.01
CA MET A 409 15.45 12.93 -0.87
C MET A 409 15.57 12.13 0.43
N ALA A 410 16.74 12.09 1.07
CA ALA A 410 16.91 11.43 2.36
C ALA A 410 16.09 12.09 3.49
N LEU A 411 15.62 13.33 3.30
CA LEU A 411 14.67 13.98 4.20
C LEU A 411 13.36 13.19 4.33
N MET A 412 12.95 12.48 3.29
CA MET A 412 11.74 11.64 3.31
C MET A 412 11.88 10.40 4.20
N GLU A 413 13.10 10.00 4.55
CA GLU A 413 13.34 8.91 5.51
C GLU A 413 13.18 9.35 6.97
N ARG A 414 13.09 10.65 7.21
CA ARG A 414 12.84 11.23 8.54
C ARG A 414 11.36 11.28 8.82
N GLN A 415 11.00 11.34 10.10
CA GLN A 415 9.62 11.59 10.47
C GLN A 415 9.19 12.99 9.99
N PRO A 416 7.99 13.11 9.41
CA PRO A 416 7.41 14.41 9.09
C PRO A 416 7.24 15.26 10.36
N ALA A 417 7.39 16.57 10.21
CA ALA A 417 7.17 17.54 11.28
C ALA A 417 5.67 17.61 11.67
N MET A 418 4.78 17.26 10.72
CA MET A 418 3.34 17.24 10.95
C MET A 418 2.67 16.27 9.97
N VAL A 419 1.64 15.58 10.45
CA VAL A 419 0.71 14.80 9.62
C VAL A 419 -0.70 15.22 9.94
N LEU A 420 -1.51 15.50 8.91
CA LEU A 420 -2.94 15.72 9.03
C LEU A 420 -3.70 14.63 8.29
N ILE A 421 -4.77 14.13 8.91
CA ILE A 421 -5.79 13.31 8.25
C ILE A 421 -7.13 14.03 8.41
N GLY A 422 -7.77 14.34 7.29
CA GLY A 422 -9.03 15.09 7.31
C GLY A 422 -8.91 16.39 8.10
N GLY A 423 -7.81 17.13 7.93
CA GLY A 423 -7.54 18.39 8.59
C GLY A 423 -7.17 18.31 10.08
N GLN A 424 -7.17 17.12 10.66
CA GLN A 424 -6.82 16.92 12.06
C GLN A 424 -5.36 16.49 12.19
N LYS A 425 -4.61 17.22 13.05
CA LYS A 425 -3.24 16.85 13.38
C LYS A 425 -3.22 15.53 14.13
N ILE A 426 -2.44 14.60 13.63
CA ILE A 426 -2.30 13.28 14.23
C ILE A 426 -1.14 13.30 15.22
N GLU A 427 -1.45 12.96 16.46
CA GLU A 427 -0.45 12.72 17.50
C GLU A 427 -0.41 11.23 17.81
N ILE A 428 0.57 10.54 17.25
CA ILE A 428 0.85 9.16 17.59
C ILE A 428 1.90 9.18 18.68
N GLY A 429 1.55 8.67 19.86
CA GLY A 429 2.47 8.51 20.99
C GLY A 429 3.71 7.69 20.60
N ARG A 430 4.71 7.63 21.49
CA ARG A 430 5.89 6.76 21.26
C ARG A 430 5.44 5.31 21.08
N LEU A 431 5.56 4.82 19.84
CA LEU A 431 5.45 3.38 19.56
C LEU A 431 6.83 2.75 19.78
N PRO A 432 6.94 1.58 20.41
CA PRO A 432 8.20 0.85 20.47
C PRO A 432 8.72 0.60 19.05
N ALA A 433 10.04 0.67 18.89
CA ALA A 433 10.70 0.40 17.62
C ALA A 433 10.51 -1.06 17.19
#